data_dcfd3436ca28199f8596ee7a207ab0c1
#
_entry.id   dcfd3436ca28199f8596ee7a207ab0c1
#
_cell.length_a   1.000
_cell.length_b   1.000
_cell.length_c   1.000
_cell.angle_alpha   90.00
_cell.angle_beta   90.00
_cell.angle_gamma   90.00
#
_symmetry.space_group_name_H-M   'P 1'
#
loop_
_entity.id
_entity.type
_entity.pdbx_description
1 polymer ?
#
loop_
_entity_poly.entity_id
_entity_poly.type
_entity_poly.pdbx_seq_one_letter_code
_entity_poly.pdbx_strand_id
1 'polypeptide(L)'
;MTPSPLSLFPEFQFMDYRFPQPQYLGAKYRFRSWIAGFLPADARIVVEPFGGSQSMAFYFKQMGRRVHTNDFMSFSNMIGKALIENKADQLDDDDIRLLLSPNPDESRFDLMRALFTNIFFQEEDASFIDAVRGNIERLGAPFKRALALSAMNRALTRKVTMGHFAHTQALAYAADPERIKRNRSLVRPVRDLFLELVPEYNAAVFDNGENCTSQRGDAVEFVGSVESADVAYFDPPYGNSHSDYQQFYHLLETYTEYWKDKTFVNGVKRYEPQRKTSFAQKSTIAGALESLFEKAEGIPFWILSYNDRSFPDIDTLCGMVGKFRKVRIERRLYEASRGGKGSVAGSSEILIIGERK
;
A
#
# COMPACT_ATOMS: atom_id res chain seq x y z
N MET A 1 -27.72 5.83 -20.29
CA MET A 1 -26.38 6.17 -19.78
C MET A 1 -26.59 7.25 -18.74
N THR A 2 -26.52 6.94 -17.46
CA THR A 2 -26.52 7.95 -16.41
C THR A 2 -25.19 8.69 -16.50
N PRO A 3 -25.15 10.03 -16.54
CA PRO A 3 -23.89 10.78 -16.56
C PRO A 3 -23.08 10.45 -15.31
N SER A 4 -21.75 10.28 -15.49
CA SER A 4 -20.83 10.11 -14.37
C SER A 4 -21.00 11.32 -13.43
N PRO A 5 -21.06 11.13 -12.09
CA PRO A 5 -21.18 12.23 -11.14
C PRO A 5 -20.07 13.29 -11.28
N LEU A 6 -18.96 12.95 -11.92
CA LEU A 6 -17.85 13.88 -12.21
C LEU A 6 -18.17 14.93 -13.30
N SER A 7 -19.24 14.75 -14.12
CA SER A 7 -19.63 15.70 -15.16
C SER A 7 -20.34 16.94 -14.64
N LEU A 8 -20.69 16.99 -13.36
CA LEU A 8 -21.42 18.11 -12.76
C LEU A 8 -20.51 19.23 -12.21
N PHE A 9 -19.20 18.99 -12.15
CA PHE A 9 -18.25 19.94 -11.58
C PHE A 9 -17.05 20.13 -12.52
N PRO A 10 -17.04 21.17 -13.36
CA PRO A 10 -15.98 21.43 -14.34
C PRO A 10 -14.61 21.76 -13.72
N GLU A 11 -14.52 22.01 -12.42
CA GLU A 11 -13.27 22.37 -11.74
C GLU A 11 -12.32 21.18 -11.53
N PHE A 12 -12.79 19.92 -11.59
CA PHE A 12 -11.97 18.73 -11.36
C PHE A 12 -12.07 17.77 -12.54
N GLN A 13 -11.08 17.82 -13.42
CA GLN A 13 -10.95 16.85 -14.50
C GLN A 13 -10.30 15.58 -13.98
N PHE A 14 -10.95 14.42 -14.19
CA PHE A 14 -10.36 13.12 -13.87
C PHE A 14 -9.19 12.82 -14.81
N MET A 15 -8.03 12.49 -14.22
CA MET A 15 -6.81 12.18 -14.95
C MET A 15 -6.68 10.65 -15.08
N ASP A 16 -6.81 10.13 -16.29
CA ASP A 16 -6.81 8.68 -16.55
C ASP A 16 -5.38 8.10 -16.64
N TYR A 17 -4.76 7.92 -15.49
CA TYR A 17 -3.48 7.22 -15.36
C TYR A 17 -3.69 5.81 -14.81
N ARG A 18 -2.95 4.84 -15.34
CA ARG A 18 -3.05 3.46 -14.86
C ARG A 18 -2.21 3.27 -13.60
N PHE A 19 -2.87 2.91 -12.49
CA PHE A 19 -2.20 2.57 -11.25
C PHE A 19 -1.49 1.20 -11.39
N PRO A 20 -0.17 1.09 -11.12
CA PRO A 20 0.55 -0.18 -11.11
C PRO A 20 0.16 -0.98 -9.87
N GLN A 21 -0.97 -1.68 -9.94
CA GLN A 21 -1.64 -2.30 -8.80
C GLN A 21 -0.74 -3.31 -8.07
N PRO A 22 -0.32 -3.06 -6.82
CA PRO A 22 0.39 -4.04 -6.02
C PRO A 22 -0.54 -5.18 -5.57
N GLN A 23 0.02 -6.36 -5.33
CA GLN A 23 -0.68 -7.42 -4.62
C GLN A 23 -0.61 -7.10 -3.12
N TYR A 24 -1.65 -6.48 -2.60
CA TYR A 24 -1.72 -6.04 -1.21
C TYR A 24 -3.03 -6.51 -0.57
N LEU A 25 -2.94 -7.11 0.61
CA LEU A 25 -4.11 -7.60 1.35
C LEU A 25 -5.00 -6.41 1.75
N GLY A 26 -6.28 -6.51 1.47
CA GLY A 26 -7.23 -5.45 1.81
C GLY A 26 -7.25 -4.27 0.83
N ALA A 27 -6.44 -4.27 -0.24
CA ALA A 27 -6.41 -3.15 -1.20
C ALA A 27 -7.80 -2.82 -1.75
N LYS A 28 -8.19 -1.55 -1.68
CA LYS A 28 -9.51 -1.04 -2.10
C LYS A 28 -9.61 -0.75 -3.61
N TYR A 29 -8.67 -1.22 -4.40
CA TYR A 29 -8.59 -0.94 -5.84
C TYR A 29 -9.91 -1.21 -6.59
N ARG A 30 -10.64 -2.27 -6.24
CA ARG A 30 -11.93 -2.61 -6.87
C ARG A 30 -13.08 -1.73 -6.40
N PHE A 31 -12.95 -1.11 -5.25
CA PHE A 31 -13.99 -0.26 -4.64
C PHE A 31 -13.72 1.22 -4.80
N ARG A 32 -12.59 1.64 -5.39
CA ARG A 32 -12.13 3.02 -5.40
C ARG A 32 -13.17 4.00 -5.95
N SER A 33 -13.82 3.69 -7.06
CA SER A 33 -14.85 4.56 -7.66
C SER A 33 -16.11 4.64 -6.78
N TRP A 34 -16.49 3.54 -6.15
CA TRP A 34 -17.62 3.52 -5.23
C TRP A 34 -17.33 4.33 -3.97
N ILE A 35 -16.16 4.14 -3.35
CA ILE A 35 -15.73 4.88 -2.15
C ILE A 35 -15.63 6.38 -2.49
N ALA A 36 -14.99 6.72 -3.58
CA ALA A 36 -14.81 8.10 -4.01
C ALA A 36 -16.12 8.79 -4.41
N GLY A 37 -17.15 8.03 -4.78
CA GLY A 37 -18.48 8.56 -5.07
C GLY A 37 -19.20 9.18 -3.86
N PHE A 38 -18.68 8.97 -2.64
CA PHE A 38 -19.20 9.59 -1.42
C PHE A 38 -18.44 10.86 -0.99
N LEU A 39 -17.35 11.21 -1.69
CA LEU A 39 -16.67 12.47 -1.39
C LEU A 39 -17.61 13.67 -1.65
N PRO A 40 -17.62 14.68 -0.76
CA PRO A 40 -18.24 15.95 -1.09
C PRO A 40 -17.65 16.54 -2.38
N ALA A 41 -18.50 17.09 -3.21
CA ALA A 41 -18.10 17.59 -4.53
C ALA A 41 -17.05 18.71 -4.47
N ASP A 42 -17.14 19.53 -3.44
CA ASP A 42 -16.29 20.67 -3.15
C ASP A 42 -15.05 20.32 -2.33
N ALA A 43 -14.92 19.07 -1.87
CA ALA A 43 -13.74 18.63 -1.11
C ALA A 43 -12.47 18.76 -1.95
N ARG A 44 -11.46 19.44 -1.45
CA ARG A 44 -10.17 19.66 -2.12
C ARG A 44 -9.03 18.87 -1.50
N ILE A 45 -9.02 18.74 -0.19
CA ILE A 45 -7.92 18.12 0.59
C ILE A 45 -8.41 16.83 1.23
N VAL A 46 -7.75 15.72 0.89
CA VAL A 46 -8.02 14.39 1.44
C VAL A 46 -6.84 13.91 2.25
N VAL A 47 -7.09 13.42 3.46
CA VAL A 47 -6.10 12.79 4.34
C VAL A 47 -6.35 11.30 4.40
N GLU A 48 -5.32 10.48 4.16
CA GLU A 48 -5.34 9.02 4.19
C GLU A 48 -4.25 8.49 5.14
N PRO A 49 -4.53 8.27 6.43
CA PRO A 49 -3.52 7.85 7.42
C PRO A 49 -3.09 6.38 7.31
N PHE A 50 -3.78 5.57 6.49
CA PHE A 50 -3.49 4.16 6.26
C PHE A 50 -3.36 3.87 4.76
N GLY A 51 -2.32 4.41 4.13
CA GLY A 51 -2.13 4.38 2.68
C GLY A 51 -2.06 2.97 2.07
N GLY A 52 -1.47 2.00 2.80
CA GLY A 52 -1.36 0.61 2.38
C GLY A 52 -0.80 0.46 0.97
N SER A 53 -1.65 0.02 0.05
CA SER A 53 -1.29 -0.06 -1.37
C SER A 53 -1.18 1.28 -2.09
N GLN A 54 -1.59 2.38 -1.48
CA GLN A 54 -1.74 3.72 -2.05
C GLN A 54 -2.81 3.82 -3.16
N SER A 55 -3.67 2.82 -3.30
CA SER A 55 -4.64 2.78 -4.41
C SER A 55 -5.74 3.84 -4.29
N MET A 56 -6.16 4.18 -3.06
CA MET A 56 -7.14 5.24 -2.84
C MET A 56 -6.50 6.62 -2.95
N ALA A 57 -5.32 6.86 -2.34
CA ALA A 57 -4.55 8.07 -2.52
C ALA A 57 -4.32 8.40 -3.99
N PHE A 58 -3.91 7.41 -4.80
CA PHE A 58 -3.72 7.58 -6.23
C PHE A 58 -5.03 7.97 -6.95
N TYR A 59 -6.13 7.33 -6.59
CA TYR A 59 -7.44 7.63 -7.18
C TYR A 59 -7.92 9.03 -6.82
N PHE A 60 -7.73 9.48 -5.57
CA PHE A 60 -8.03 10.85 -5.16
C PHE A 60 -7.14 11.87 -5.89
N LYS A 61 -5.84 11.56 -6.08
CA LYS A 61 -4.93 12.38 -6.89
C LYS A 61 -5.42 12.48 -8.34
N GLN A 62 -5.89 11.37 -8.95
CA GLN A 62 -6.51 11.38 -10.29
C GLN A 62 -7.76 12.25 -10.37
N MET A 63 -8.50 12.39 -9.29
CA MET A 63 -9.66 13.29 -9.18
C MET A 63 -9.27 14.76 -8.98
N GLY A 64 -7.97 15.11 -9.08
CA GLY A 64 -7.49 16.48 -8.88
C GLY A 64 -7.45 16.92 -7.42
N ARG A 65 -7.50 15.99 -6.46
CA ARG A 65 -7.47 16.35 -5.04
C ARG A 65 -6.04 16.49 -4.54
N ARG A 66 -5.82 17.38 -3.58
CA ARG A 66 -4.61 17.40 -2.77
C ARG A 66 -4.69 16.23 -1.79
N VAL A 67 -3.71 15.34 -1.82
CA VAL A 67 -3.71 14.12 -1.00
C VAL A 67 -2.54 14.15 -0.04
N HIS A 68 -2.84 14.01 1.24
CA HIS A 68 -1.85 13.75 2.28
C HIS A 68 -2.02 12.31 2.76
N THR A 69 -1.08 11.45 2.42
CA THR A 69 -1.12 10.03 2.80
C THR A 69 -0.01 9.69 3.79
N ASN A 70 -0.27 8.71 4.63
CA ASN A 70 0.69 8.16 5.57
C ASN A 70 0.58 6.64 5.61
N ASP A 71 1.65 5.97 5.96
CA ASP A 71 1.62 4.57 6.32
C ASP A 71 2.68 4.26 7.37
N PHE A 72 2.44 3.23 8.17
CA PHE A 72 3.41 2.74 9.15
C PHE A 72 4.58 2.00 8.48
N MET A 73 4.34 1.35 7.33
CA MET A 73 5.31 0.56 6.58
C MET A 73 6.12 1.42 5.61
N SER A 74 7.45 1.24 5.60
CA SER A 74 8.32 2.02 4.71
C SER A 74 8.09 1.73 3.25
N PHE A 75 7.88 0.46 2.87
CA PHE A 75 7.63 0.11 1.47
C PHE A 75 6.33 0.73 0.93
N SER A 76 5.27 0.86 1.76
CA SER A 76 4.05 1.58 1.41
C SER A 76 4.31 3.07 1.23
N ASN A 77 5.06 3.69 2.14
CA ASN A 77 5.48 5.09 2.00
C ASN A 77 6.31 5.32 0.73
N MET A 78 7.16 4.37 0.32
CA MET A 78 7.90 4.50 -0.95
C MET A 78 6.95 4.51 -2.16
N ILE A 79 5.88 3.73 -2.17
CA ILE A 79 4.85 3.81 -3.22
C ILE A 79 4.18 5.18 -3.19
N GLY A 80 3.86 5.72 -2.02
CA GLY A 80 3.31 7.05 -1.85
C GLY A 80 4.25 8.15 -2.37
N LYS A 81 5.54 8.08 -2.06
CA LYS A 81 6.54 9.01 -2.60
C LYS A 81 6.67 8.90 -4.12
N ALA A 82 6.69 7.68 -4.65
CA ALA A 82 6.83 7.42 -6.08
C ALA A 82 5.64 7.92 -6.90
N LEU A 83 4.40 7.78 -6.42
CA LEU A 83 3.19 7.96 -7.22
C LEU A 83 2.26 9.06 -6.72
N ILE A 84 2.31 9.42 -5.42
CA ILE A 84 1.45 10.45 -4.86
C ILE A 84 2.18 11.79 -4.80
N GLU A 85 3.36 11.81 -4.20
CA GLU A 85 4.16 13.01 -4.01
C GLU A 85 4.91 13.43 -5.29
N ASN A 86 5.46 12.45 -6.00
CA ASN A 86 6.16 12.66 -7.26
C ASN A 86 5.23 13.22 -8.35
N LYS A 87 5.71 14.24 -9.07
CA LYS A 87 4.98 14.92 -10.13
C LYS A 87 5.52 14.67 -11.53
N ALA A 88 6.83 14.40 -11.65
CA ALA A 88 7.50 14.38 -12.95
C ALA A 88 8.69 13.41 -13.05
N ASP A 89 9.37 13.11 -11.94
CA ASP A 89 10.58 12.29 -11.99
C ASP A 89 10.25 10.87 -12.48
N GLN A 90 11.02 10.41 -13.48
CA GLN A 90 10.92 9.08 -14.06
C GLN A 90 12.31 8.45 -14.14
N LEU A 91 12.39 7.13 -14.15
CA LEU A 91 13.62 6.39 -14.41
C LEU A 91 13.90 6.40 -15.92
N ASP A 92 15.00 7.00 -16.31
CA ASP A 92 15.46 7.03 -17.69
C ASP A 92 16.39 5.85 -18.03
N ASP A 93 16.86 5.77 -19.26
CA ASP A 93 17.74 4.68 -19.72
C ASP A 93 19.09 4.65 -18.98
N ASP A 94 19.62 5.79 -18.56
CA ASP A 94 20.86 5.86 -17.77
C ASP A 94 20.65 5.32 -16.37
N ASP A 95 19.53 5.66 -15.75
CA ASP A 95 19.12 5.11 -14.45
C ASP A 95 18.94 3.59 -14.53
N ILE A 96 18.30 3.09 -15.59
CA ILE A 96 18.11 1.65 -15.80
C ILE A 96 19.47 0.95 -15.99
N ARG A 97 20.37 1.52 -16.80
CA ARG A 97 21.74 0.98 -16.96
C ARG A 97 22.48 0.94 -15.63
N LEU A 98 22.37 2.00 -14.83
CA LEU A 98 22.94 2.04 -13.48
C LEU A 98 22.36 0.96 -12.58
N LEU A 99 21.02 0.82 -12.52
CA LEU A 99 20.35 -0.18 -11.69
C LEU A 99 20.74 -1.62 -12.05
N LEU A 100 21.03 -1.88 -13.33
CA LEU A 100 21.42 -3.19 -13.83
C LEU A 100 22.95 -3.44 -13.77
N SER A 101 23.74 -2.47 -13.32
CA SER A 101 25.18 -2.64 -13.19
C SER A 101 25.52 -3.62 -12.05
N PRO A 102 26.75 -4.18 -12.04
CA PRO A 102 27.19 -5.04 -10.94
C PRO A 102 26.96 -4.43 -9.56
N ASN A 103 26.86 -5.29 -8.55
CA ASN A 103 26.71 -4.87 -7.15
C ASN A 103 27.86 -3.91 -6.78
N PRO A 104 27.56 -2.68 -6.32
CA PRO A 104 28.59 -1.69 -6.04
C PRO A 104 29.44 -2.02 -4.81
N ASP A 105 28.92 -2.85 -3.90
CA ASP A 105 29.59 -3.30 -2.69
C ASP A 105 28.91 -4.58 -2.17
N GLU A 106 29.49 -5.74 -2.52
CA GLU A 106 28.94 -7.04 -2.16
C GLU A 106 28.98 -7.32 -0.64
N SER A 107 29.87 -6.67 0.09
CA SER A 107 29.94 -6.82 1.55
C SER A 107 28.81 -6.08 2.26
N ARG A 108 28.38 -4.97 1.69
CA ARG A 108 27.27 -4.15 2.18
C ARG A 108 25.93 -4.64 1.66
N PHE A 109 25.84 -5.06 0.40
CA PHE A 109 24.60 -5.47 -0.26
C PHE A 109 24.59 -6.97 -0.56
N ASP A 110 24.36 -7.78 0.47
CA ASP A 110 24.26 -9.24 0.42
C ASP A 110 23.08 -9.78 1.26
N LEU A 111 22.26 -8.90 1.83
CA LEU A 111 21.23 -9.24 2.82
C LEU A 111 20.16 -10.17 2.26
N MET A 112 19.70 -9.93 1.03
CA MET A 112 18.68 -10.75 0.40
C MET A 112 19.23 -12.14 0.07
N ARG A 113 20.45 -12.22 -0.41
CA ARG A 113 21.15 -13.48 -0.67
C ARG A 113 21.39 -14.27 0.62
N ALA A 114 21.86 -13.60 1.67
CA ALA A 114 22.18 -14.24 2.94
C ALA A 114 20.93 -14.77 3.67
N LEU A 115 19.81 -14.07 3.61
CA LEU A 115 18.62 -14.42 4.39
C LEU A 115 17.58 -15.21 3.61
N PHE A 116 17.36 -14.92 2.32
CA PHE A 116 16.18 -15.37 1.60
C PHE A 116 16.45 -16.34 0.45
N THR A 117 17.73 -16.64 0.16
CA THR A 117 18.11 -17.74 -0.75
C THR A 117 17.56 -19.06 -0.23
N ASN A 118 17.00 -19.85 -1.12
CA ASN A 118 16.34 -21.14 -0.82
C ASN A 118 15.08 -21.05 0.05
N ILE A 119 14.61 -19.83 0.39
CA ILE A 119 13.33 -19.61 1.06
C ILE A 119 12.32 -19.00 0.09
N PHE A 120 12.64 -17.87 -0.50
CA PHE A 120 11.78 -17.16 -1.45
C PHE A 120 12.37 -17.05 -2.85
N PHE A 121 13.70 -17.06 -2.97
CA PHE A 121 14.42 -16.83 -4.23
C PHE A 121 15.50 -17.90 -4.45
N GLN A 122 15.83 -18.15 -5.71
CA GLN A 122 17.09 -18.79 -6.08
C GLN A 122 18.24 -17.79 -5.87
N GLU A 123 19.45 -18.27 -5.76
CA GLU A 123 20.63 -17.44 -5.45
C GLU A 123 20.85 -16.34 -6.51
N GLU A 124 20.60 -16.62 -7.77
CA GLU A 124 20.74 -15.67 -8.88
C GLU A 124 19.74 -14.49 -8.73
N ASP A 125 18.46 -14.78 -8.44
CA ASP A 125 17.46 -13.75 -8.17
C ASP A 125 17.84 -12.93 -6.92
N ALA A 126 18.26 -13.57 -5.83
CA ALA A 126 18.63 -12.90 -4.59
C ALA A 126 19.85 -11.97 -4.77
N SER A 127 20.88 -12.43 -5.51
CA SER A 127 22.06 -11.63 -5.85
C SER A 127 21.70 -10.42 -6.73
N PHE A 128 20.80 -10.60 -7.70
CA PHE A 128 20.28 -9.49 -8.51
C PHE A 128 19.53 -8.45 -7.66
N ILE A 129 18.70 -8.90 -6.72
CA ILE A 129 17.95 -8.00 -5.82
C ILE A 129 18.92 -7.16 -4.97
N ASP A 130 19.98 -7.76 -4.43
CA ASP A 130 21.02 -7.07 -3.66
C ASP A 130 21.77 -6.04 -4.53
N ALA A 131 22.16 -6.41 -5.74
CA ALA A 131 22.85 -5.52 -6.67
C ALA A 131 21.98 -4.28 -7.00
N VAL A 132 20.71 -4.49 -7.36
CA VAL A 132 19.78 -3.38 -7.63
C VAL A 132 19.59 -2.51 -6.39
N ARG A 133 19.48 -3.11 -5.18
CA ARG A 133 19.34 -2.34 -3.94
C ARG A 133 20.53 -1.41 -3.70
N GLY A 134 21.76 -1.90 -3.94
CA GLY A 134 22.97 -1.10 -3.84
C GLY A 134 23.02 0.03 -4.87
N ASN A 135 22.59 -0.26 -6.09
CA ASN A 135 22.56 0.72 -7.17
C ASN A 135 21.48 1.79 -6.99
N ILE A 136 20.36 1.46 -6.32
CA ILE A 136 19.32 2.45 -5.97
C ILE A 136 19.89 3.59 -5.10
N GLU A 137 20.84 3.31 -4.20
CA GLU A 137 21.48 4.34 -3.39
C GLU A 137 22.29 5.36 -4.21
N ARG A 138 22.71 4.94 -5.41
CA ARG A 138 23.48 5.78 -6.35
C ARG A 138 22.60 6.69 -7.21
N LEU A 139 21.28 6.46 -7.25
CA LEU A 139 20.35 7.35 -7.95
C LEU A 139 20.32 8.72 -7.26
N GLY A 140 20.46 9.79 -8.04
CA GLY A 140 20.59 11.16 -7.52
C GLY A 140 19.29 11.72 -6.90
N ALA A 141 18.12 11.39 -7.49
CA ALA A 141 16.85 11.96 -7.10
C ALA A 141 16.05 11.04 -6.15
N PRO A 142 15.45 11.57 -5.07
CA PRO A 142 14.70 10.77 -4.10
C PRO A 142 13.48 10.09 -4.72
N PHE A 143 12.79 10.71 -5.67
CA PHE A 143 11.64 10.09 -6.32
C PHE A 143 12.05 8.99 -7.30
N LYS A 144 13.20 9.08 -7.98
CA LYS A 144 13.78 7.98 -8.76
C LYS A 144 14.09 6.77 -7.88
N ARG A 145 14.65 6.99 -6.67
CA ARG A 145 14.86 5.92 -5.67
C ARG A 145 13.54 5.27 -5.25
N ALA A 146 12.52 6.08 -4.98
CA ALA A 146 11.20 5.59 -4.60
C ALA A 146 10.54 4.77 -5.71
N LEU A 147 10.65 5.19 -6.97
CA LEU A 147 10.17 4.44 -8.15
C LEU A 147 10.87 3.09 -8.28
N ALA A 148 12.20 3.06 -8.19
CA ALA A 148 12.97 1.82 -8.30
C ALA A 148 12.67 0.84 -7.16
N LEU A 149 12.57 1.33 -5.90
CA LEU A 149 12.14 0.52 -4.74
C LEU A 149 10.73 -0.03 -4.93
N SER A 150 9.80 0.79 -5.39
CA SER A 150 8.40 0.39 -5.58
C SER A 150 8.26 -0.65 -6.69
N ALA A 151 8.94 -0.46 -7.83
CA ALA A 151 8.97 -1.42 -8.93
C ALA A 151 9.57 -2.76 -8.49
N MET A 152 10.69 -2.73 -7.73
CA MET A 152 11.29 -3.97 -7.19
C MET A 152 10.36 -4.64 -6.18
N ASN A 153 9.83 -3.93 -5.19
CA ASN A 153 8.87 -4.49 -4.24
C ASN A 153 7.69 -5.17 -4.94
N ARG A 154 7.22 -4.59 -6.03
CA ARG A 154 6.17 -5.20 -6.85
C ARG A 154 6.65 -6.45 -7.58
N ALA A 155 7.88 -6.46 -8.10
CA ALA A 155 8.50 -7.65 -8.72
C ALA A 155 8.60 -8.80 -7.69
N LEU A 156 9.05 -8.50 -6.47
CA LEU A 156 9.16 -9.48 -5.39
C LEU A 156 7.80 -10.10 -5.03
N THR A 157 6.73 -9.31 -4.94
CA THR A 157 5.38 -9.84 -4.66
C THR A 157 4.85 -10.75 -5.78
N ARG A 158 5.28 -10.58 -7.03
CA ARG A 158 4.91 -11.45 -8.16
C ARG A 158 5.57 -12.83 -8.10
N LYS A 159 6.65 -12.99 -7.34
CA LYS A 159 7.35 -14.28 -7.13
C LYS A 159 6.66 -15.19 -6.13
N VAL A 160 5.64 -14.71 -5.42
CA VAL A 160 4.90 -15.49 -4.41
C VAL A 160 3.43 -15.59 -4.76
N THR A 161 2.81 -16.72 -4.42
CA THR A 161 1.45 -17.06 -4.89
C THR A 161 0.35 -16.14 -4.36
N MET A 162 0.54 -15.58 -3.17
CA MET A 162 -0.46 -14.76 -2.48
C MET A 162 -0.05 -13.28 -2.36
N GLY A 163 1.10 -12.90 -2.93
CA GLY A 163 1.63 -11.54 -2.84
C GLY A 163 2.17 -11.17 -1.45
N HIS A 164 2.36 -12.14 -0.55
CA HIS A 164 2.92 -11.92 0.77
C HIS A 164 3.91 -13.04 1.17
N PHE A 165 4.72 -12.79 2.21
CA PHE A 165 5.90 -13.61 2.56
C PHE A 165 5.76 -14.37 3.90
N ALA A 166 4.54 -14.67 4.31
CA ALA A 166 4.28 -15.34 5.59
C ALA A 166 4.59 -16.83 5.61
N HIS A 167 4.93 -17.46 4.47
CA HIS A 167 5.13 -18.91 4.33
C HIS A 167 6.44 -19.26 3.64
N THR A 168 7.11 -20.34 4.08
CA THR A 168 8.38 -20.84 3.51
C THR A 168 8.22 -21.63 2.21
N GLN A 169 7.00 -21.77 1.69
CA GLN A 169 6.68 -22.67 0.58
C GLN A 169 6.80 -21.99 -0.82
N ALA A 170 7.39 -20.81 -0.91
CA ALA A 170 7.43 -20.05 -2.16
C ALA A 170 8.10 -20.84 -3.30
N LEU A 171 9.26 -21.45 -3.06
CA LEU A 171 9.98 -22.23 -4.07
C LEU A 171 9.26 -23.54 -4.41
N ALA A 172 8.66 -24.21 -3.43
CA ALA A 172 7.85 -25.41 -3.69
C ALA A 172 6.63 -25.05 -4.57
N TYR A 173 6.02 -23.90 -4.34
CA TYR A 173 4.92 -23.40 -5.18
C TYR A 173 5.39 -22.96 -6.56
N ALA A 174 6.61 -22.45 -6.69
CA ALA A 174 7.21 -22.15 -7.99
C ALA A 174 7.59 -23.39 -8.80
N ALA A 175 7.66 -24.57 -8.17
CA ALA A 175 7.86 -25.86 -8.84
C ALA A 175 6.55 -26.59 -9.21
N ASP A 176 5.39 -26.10 -8.74
CA ASP A 176 4.08 -26.69 -9.00
C ASP A 176 3.50 -26.25 -10.37
N PRO A 177 3.33 -27.16 -11.36
CA PRO A 177 2.86 -26.82 -12.70
C PRO A 177 1.49 -26.15 -12.72
N GLU A 178 0.56 -26.56 -11.85
CA GLU A 178 -0.79 -25.96 -11.79
C GLU A 178 -0.74 -24.51 -11.25
N ARG A 179 0.17 -24.22 -10.35
CA ARG A 179 0.38 -22.85 -9.85
C ARG A 179 1.07 -21.99 -10.89
N ILE A 180 2.09 -22.52 -11.56
CA ILE A 180 2.77 -21.84 -12.68
C ILE A 180 1.80 -21.48 -13.79
N LYS A 181 0.89 -22.41 -14.16
CA LYS A 181 -0.15 -22.16 -15.16
C LYS A 181 -1.04 -20.97 -14.80
N ARG A 182 -1.33 -20.77 -13.51
CA ARG A 182 -2.15 -19.65 -13.00
C ARG A 182 -1.36 -18.35 -12.84
N ASN A 183 -0.09 -18.47 -12.47
CA ASN A 183 0.83 -17.33 -12.27
C ASN A 183 2.21 -17.66 -12.82
N ARG A 184 2.45 -17.30 -14.08
CA ARG A 184 3.73 -17.51 -14.77
C ARG A 184 4.89 -16.70 -14.16
N SER A 185 4.60 -15.67 -13.39
CA SER A 185 5.65 -14.87 -12.72
C SER A 185 6.44 -15.66 -11.70
N LEU A 186 5.90 -16.76 -11.17
CA LEU A 186 6.58 -17.62 -10.18
C LEU A 186 7.93 -18.15 -10.68
N VAL A 187 8.05 -18.44 -11.99
CA VAL A 187 9.26 -19.02 -12.62
C VAL A 187 10.10 -18.00 -13.40
N ARG A 188 9.60 -16.77 -13.58
CA ARG A 188 10.34 -15.73 -14.30
C ARG A 188 11.45 -15.16 -13.43
N PRO A 189 12.63 -14.81 -13.99
CA PRO A 189 13.66 -14.07 -13.26
C PRO A 189 13.11 -12.77 -12.67
N VAL A 190 13.55 -12.40 -11.47
CA VAL A 190 13.17 -11.12 -10.83
C VAL A 190 13.59 -9.94 -11.71
N ARG A 191 14.73 -10.06 -12.41
CA ARG A 191 15.22 -9.08 -13.37
C ARG A 191 14.17 -8.74 -14.43
N ASP A 192 13.56 -9.75 -15.06
CA ASP A 192 12.59 -9.55 -16.12
C ASP A 192 11.30 -8.91 -15.58
N LEU A 193 10.88 -9.33 -14.39
CA LEU A 193 9.72 -8.75 -13.72
C LEU A 193 9.95 -7.28 -13.34
N PHE A 194 11.15 -6.95 -12.87
CA PHE A 194 11.55 -5.58 -12.55
C PHE A 194 11.54 -4.69 -13.78
N LEU A 195 12.20 -5.12 -14.87
CA LEU A 195 12.26 -4.38 -16.12
C LEU A 195 10.89 -4.17 -16.78
N GLU A 196 9.97 -5.11 -16.63
CA GLU A 196 8.57 -4.97 -17.08
C GLU A 196 7.81 -3.91 -16.27
N LEU A 197 8.13 -3.79 -14.97
CA LEU A 197 7.42 -2.89 -14.05
C LEU A 197 7.92 -1.45 -14.07
N VAL A 198 9.18 -1.21 -14.41
CA VAL A 198 9.74 0.15 -14.48
C VAL A 198 8.90 1.07 -15.40
N PRO A 199 8.59 0.71 -16.66
CA PRO A 199 7.75 1.55 -17.51
C PRO A 199 6.31 1.69 -16.98
N GLU A 200 5.75 0.67 -16.28
CA GLU A 200 4.43 0.80 -15.66
C GLU A 200 4.41 1.86 -14.56
N TYR A 201 5.46 1.90 -13.72
CA TYR A 201 5.60 2.90 -12.65
C TYR A 201 5.89 4.28 -13.22
N ASN A 202 6.75 4.40 -14.22
CA ASN A 202 7.02 5.68 -14.91
C ASN A 202 5.74 6.28 -15.51
N ALA A 203 4.94 5.44 -16.19
CA ALA A 203 3.69 5.88 -16.82
C ALA A 203 2.60 6.28 -15.81
N ALA A 204 2.76 5.92 -14.54
CA ALA A 204 1.85 6.29 -13.47
C ALA A 204 2.22 7.62 -12.77
N VAL A 205 3.36 8.22 -13.11
CA VAL A 205 3.77 9.53 -12.57
C VAL A 205 3.04 10.64 -13.31
N PHE A 206 2.42 11.54 -12.56
CA PHE A 206 1.76 12.74 -13.12
C PHE A 206 1.66 13.86 -12.09
N ASP A 207 1.58 15.09 -12.59
CA ASP A 207 1.24 16.26 -11.79
C ASP A 207 -0.27 16.56 -11.92
N ASN A 208 -0.95 16.64 -10.80
CA ASN A 208 -2.35 17.06 -10.74
C ASN A 208 -2.52 18.54 -10.36
N GLY A 209 -1.43 19.30 -10.35
CA GLY A 209 -1.41 20.72 -9.97
C GLY A 209 -1.40 20.96 -8.44
N GLU A 210 -1.55 19.92 -7.63
CA GLU A 210 -1.63 20.01 -6.18
C GLU A 210 -0.36 19.53 -5.47
N ASN A 211 -0.11 20.02 -4.25
CA ASN A 211 1.01 19.56 -3.41
C ASN A 211 0.60 18.36 -2.57
N CYS A 212 0.63 17.18 -3.18
CA CYS A 212 0.42 15.92 -2.49
C CYS A 212 1.66 15.51 -1.68
N THR A 213 1.46 14.84 -0.53
CA THR A 213 2.57 14.37 0.32
C THR A 213 2.37 12.93 0.76
N SER A 214 3.48 12.23 1.02
CA SER A 214 3.49 10.90 1.61
C SER A 214 4.45 10.85 2.78
N GLN A 215 3.96 10.44 3.95
CA GLN A 215 4.73 10.34 5.18
C GLN A 215 4.80 8.89 5.65
N ARG A 216 5.76 8.61 6.54
CA ARG A 216 5.86 7.36 7.26
C ARG A 216 5.77 7.62 8.75
N GLY A 217 4.74 7.10 9.40
CA GLY A 217 4.58 7.33 10.83
C GLY A 217 3.35 6.67 11.42
N ASP A 218 3.11 6.98 12.69
CA ASP A 218 1.88 6.62 13.37
C ASP A 218 0.70 7.40 12.81
N ALA A 219 -0.43 6.72 12.61
CA ALA A 219 -1.61 7.31 11.99
C ALA A 219 -2.26 8.41 12.85
N VAL A 220 -2.22 8.28 14.18
CA VAL A 220 -2.80 9.26 15.12
C VAL A 220 -1.93 10.53 15.14
N GLU A 221 -0.60 10.36 15.20
CA GLU A 221 0.34 11.48 15.13
C GLU A 221 0.22 12.21 13.79
N PHE A 222 0.13 11.47 12.68
CA PHE A 222 -0.03 12.03 11.35
C PHE A 222 -1.31 12.88 11.23
N VAL A 223 -2.47 12.34 11.59
CA VAL A 223 -3.73 13.10 11.53
C VAL A 223 -3.69 14.34 12.42
N GLY A 224 -3.07 14.23 13.61
CA GLY A 224 -2.88 15.36 14.51
C GLY A 224 -1.93 16.45 13.99
N SER A 225 -1.09 16.14 12.98
CA SER A 225 -0.14 17.09 12.38
C SER A 225 -0.70 17.80 11.13
N VAL A 226 -1.84 17.37 10.61
CA VAL A 226 -2.47 17.97 9.43
C VAL A 226 -3.16 19.27 9.82
N GLU A 227 -2.73 20.38 9.23
CA GLU A 227 -3.28 21.71 9.53
C GLU A 227 -4.73 21.87 9.09
N SER A 228 -5.10 21.34 7.92
CA SER A 228 -6.45 21.39 7.37
C SER A 228 -6.71 20.25 6.40
N ALA A 229 -7.93 19.72 6.43
CA ALA A 229 -8.44 18.75 5.46
C ALA A 229 -9.96 18.85 5.36
N ASP A 230 -10.51 18.51 4.20
CA ASP A 230 -11.95 18.46 3.97
C ASP A 230 -12.50 17.07 4.28
N VAL A 231 -11.70 16.03 3.97
CA VAL A 231 -12.08 14.63 4.11
C VAL A 231 -10.95 13.84 4.77
N ALA A 232 -11.30 13.01 5.74
CA ALA A 232 -10.46 11.93 6.24
C ALA A 232 -10.98 10.59 5.71
N TYR A 233 -10.12 9.86 4.98
CA TYR A 233 -10.39 8.50 4.56
C TYR A 233 -9.61 7.52 5.43
N PHE A 234 -10.30 6.71 6.20
CA PHE A 234 -9.73 5.72 7.12
C PHE A 234 -9.93 4.30 6.59
N ASP A 235 -8.87 3.55 6.42
CA ASP A 235 -8.86 2.11 6.11
C ASP A 235 -7.89 1.39 7.07
N PRO A 236 -8.17 1.40 8.38
CA PRO A 236 -7.26 0.84 9.38
C PRO A 236 -7.17 -0.68 9.27
N PRO A 237 -6.13 -1.32 9.81
CA PRO A 237 -6.10 -2.76 10.03
C PRO A 237 -7.33 -3.23 10.82
N TYR A 238 -7.87 -4.42 10.49
CA TYR A 238 -9.17 -4.87 10.99
C TYR A 238 -9.13 -5.62 12.33
N GLY A 239 -8.05 -5.52 13.11
CA GLY A 239 -7.93 -6.11 14.44
C GLY A 239 -8.05 -7.64 14.53
N ASN A 240 -8.01 -8.34 13.39
CA ASN A 240 -8.08 -9.80 13.30
C ASN A 240 -6.69 -10.43 13.05
N SER A 241 -6.64 -11.76 12.86
CA SER A 241 -5.38 -12.49 12.61
C SER A 241 -4.64 -12.08 11.32
N HIS A 242 -5.28 -11.35 10.43
CA HIS A 242 -4.71 -10.85 9.17
C HIS A 242 -4.28 -9.38 9.25
N SER A 243 -4.27 -8.79 10.44
CA SER A 243 -3.93 -7.37 10.66
C SER A 243 -2.46 -7.12 10.92
N ASP A 244 -1.65 -8.16 11.07
CA ASP A 244 -0.19 -8.03 11.22
C ASP A 244 0.49 -7.91 9.84
N TYR A 245 0.37 -6.73 9.23
CA TYR A 245 1.00 -6.43 7.94
C TYR A 245 2.52 -6.52 7.98
N GLN A 246 3.15 -6.26 9.13
CA GLN A 246 4.59 -6.44 9.30
C GLN A 246 4.99 -7.91 9.14
N GLN A 247 4.14 -8.84 9.55
CA GLN A 247 4.37 -10.27 9.35
C GLN A 247 4.22 -10.67 7.88
N PHE A 248 3.22 -10.15 7.18
CA PHE A 248 2.95 -10.51 5.79
C PHE A 248 3.97 -9.92 4.82
N TYR A 249 4.43 -8.70 5.10
CA TYR A 249 5.30 -7.92 4.19
C TYR A 249 6.71 -7.69 4.75
N HIS A 250 7.15 -8.50 5.73
CA HIS A 250 8.46 -8.36 6.37
C HIS A 250 9.62 -8.30 5.38
N LEU A 251 9.55 -9.06 4.27
CA LEU A 251 10.60 -9.09 3.26
C LEU A 251 10.67 -7.76 2.49
N LEU A 252 9.51 -7.16 2.13
CA LEU A 252 9.47 -5.87 1.44
C LEU A 252 10.02 -4.76 2.33
N GLU A 253 9.69 -4.79 3.62
CA GLU A 253 10.22 -3.86 4.60
C GLU A 253 11.72 -4.04 4.78
N THR A 254 12.19 -5.30 4.89
CA THR A 254 13.62 -5.64 4.97
C THR A 254 14.38 -5.17 3.74
N TYR A 255 13.84 -5.38 2.53
CA TYR A 255 14.43 -4.90 1.29
C TYR A 255 14.48 -3.38 1.20
N THR A 256 13.39 -2.71 1.57
CA THR A 256 13.28 -1.24 1.49
C THR A 256 14.25 -0.56 2.45
N GLU A 257 14.27 -0.97 3.71
CA GLU A 257 15.14 -0.41 4.75
C GLU A 257 16.56 -0.97 4.72
N TYR A 258 16.71 -2.18 4.23
CA TYR A 258 17.97 -2.91 4.11
C TYR A 258 18.71 -3.08 5.45
N TRP A 259 18.03 -3.50 6.49
CA TRP A 259 18.58 -3.63 7.85
C TRP A 259 19.50 -4.84 8.00
N LYS A 260 20.79 -4.64 8.20
CA LYS A 260 21.75 -5.71 8.55
C LYS A 260 21.86 -5.96 10.05
N ASP A 261 21.44 -4.99 10.86
CA ASP A 261 21.57 -5.01 12.34
C ASP A 261 20.33 -5.59 13.06
N LYS A 262 19.33 -6.04 12.32
CA LYS A 262 18.11 -6.63 12.88
C LYS A 262 18.31 -8.10 13.24
N THR A 263 17.62 -8.54 14.29
CA THR A 263 17.42 -9.95 14.58
C THR A 263 16.34 -10.52 13.65
N PHE A 264 16.68 -11.62 12.97
CA PHE A 264 15.77 -12.33 12.08
C PHE A 264 15.37 -13.66 12.70
N VAL A 265 14.07 -13.90 12.80
CA VAL A 265 13.51 -15.06 13.48
C VAL A 265 12.67 -15.93 12.55
N ASN A 266 12.45 -17.18 12.98
CA ASN A 266 11.66 -18.23 12.31
C ASN A 266 12.15 -18.63 10.90
N GLY A 267 11.44 -19.59 10.28
CA GLY A 267 11.80 -20.15 8.97
C GLY A 267 11.68 -19.19 7.81
N VAL A 268 10.87 -18.13 7.92
CA VAL A 268 10.70 -17.10 6.89
C VAL A 268 11.66 -15.92 7.06
N LYS A 269 12.53 -15.96 8.05
CA LYS A 269 13.50 -14.89 8.35
C LYS A 269 12.83 -13.53 8.51
N ARG A 270 11.78 -13.47 9.33
CA ARG A 270 11.13 -12.22 9.70
C ARG A 270 12.00 -11.45 10.69
N TYR A 271 12.13 -10.13 10.50
CA TYR A 271 12.77 -9.28 11.50
C TYR A 271 11.89 -9.15 12.75
N GLU A 272 12.51 -8.96 13.91
CA GLU A 272 11.81 -8.60 15.13
C GLU A 272 11.45 -7.11 15.07
N PRO A 273 10.14 -6.75 15.03
CA PRO A 273 9.74 -5.35 14.91
C PRO A 273 10.02 -4.60 16.23
N GLN A 274 10.70 -3.47 16.12
CA GLN A 274 10.96 -2.57 17.26
C GLN A 274 9.70 -1.80 17.68
N ARG A 275 8.79 -1.54 16.74
CA ARG A 275 7.51 -0.86 16.95
C ARG A 275 6.39 -1.73 16.40
N LYS A 276 5.30 -1.80 17.13
CA LYS A 276 4.04 -2.41 16.67
C LYS A 276 2.99 -1.31 16.59
N THR A 277 2.21 -1.32 15.53
CA THR A 277 1.07 -0.40 15.46
C THR A 277 -0.03 -0.83 16.41
N SER A 278 -0.63 0.13 17.13
CA SER A 278 -1.75 -0.13 18.04
C SER A 278 -3.02 -0.61 17.29
N PHE A 279 -3.08 -0.43 15.99
CA PHE A 279 -4.19 -0.88 15.13
C PHE A 279 -4.13 -2.37 14.76
N ALA A 280 -3.00 -3.06 14.97
CA ALA A 280 -2.85 -4.47 14.61
C ALA A 280 -3.33 -5.47 15.69
N GLN A 281 -3.69 -5.02 16.88
CA GLN A 281 -4.03 -5.89 18.01
C GLN A 281 -5.42 -5.61 18.57
N LYS A 282 -6.19 -6.68 18.86
CA LYS A 282 -7.54 -6.56 19.44
C LYS A 282 -7.57 -5.78 20.77
N SER A 283 -6.50 -5.92 21.57
CA SER A 283 -6.43 -5.25 22.89
C SER A 283 -6.21 -3.75 22.81
N THR A 284 -5.69 -3.23 21.71
CA THR A 284 -5.29 -1.82 21.59
C THR A 284 -6.07 -1.05 20.53
N ILE A 285 -6.67 -1.74 19.53
CA ILE A 285 -7.30 -1.09 18.38
C ILE A 285 -8.44 -0.14 18.75
N ALA A 286 -9.25 -0.46 19.76
CA ALA A 286 -10.37 0.39 20.17
C ALA A 286 -9.86 1.75 20.68
N GLY A 287 -8.89 1.76 21.59
CA GLY A 287 -8.28 3.01 22.07
C GLY A 287 -7.53 3.77 20.99
N ALA A 288 -6.87 3.06 20.04
CA ALA A 288 -6.21 3.70 18.91
C ALA A 288 -7.20 4.39 17.97
N LEU A 289 -8.37 3.77 17.71
CA LEU A 289 -9.43 4.39 16.90
C LEU A 289 -10.05 5.59 17.62
N GLU A 290 -10.29 5.52 18.93
CA GLU A 290 -10.77 6.69 19.71
C GLU A 290 -9.80 7.85 19.59
N SER A 291 -8.52 7.62 19.83
CA SER A 291 -7.48 8.66 19.69
C SER A 291 -7.39 9.22 18.27
N LEU A 292 -7.54 8.36 17.25
CA LEU A 292 -7.56 8.80 15.85
C LEU A 292 -8.75 9.72 15.56
N PHE A 293 -9.95 9.34 16.01
CA PHE A 293 -11.17 10.13 15.80
C PHE A 293 -11.14 11.46 16.57
N GLU A 294 -10.57 11.49 17.78
CA GLU A 294 -10.31 12.72 18.53
C GLU A 294 -9.40 13.67 17.74
N LYS A 295 -8.28 13.16 17.20
CA LYS A 295 -7.38 13.98 16.38
C LYS A 295 -8.00 14.46 15.07
N ALA A 296 -8.92 13.67 14.51
CA ALA A 296 -9.63 14.01 13.29
C ALA A 296 -10.86 14.92 13.50
N GLU A 297 -11.18 15.33 14.73
CA GLU A 297 -12.41 16.09 15.04
C GLU A 297 -12.56 17.37 14.21
N GLY A 298 -11.43 18.03 13.88
CA GLY A 298 -11.41 19.23 13.02
C GLY A 298 -11.79 18.97 11.56
N ILE A 299 -11.66 17.72 11.05
CA ILE A 299 -11.91 17.36 9.64
C ILE A 299 -13.42 17.11 9.44
N PRO A 300 -14.14 17.88 8.60
CA PRO A 300 -15.60 17.89 8.58
C PRO A 300 -16.25 16.61 8.08
N PHE A 301 -15.62 15.88 7.16
CA PHE A 301 -16.19 14.70 6.51
C PHE A 301 -15.27 13.48 6.67
N TRP A 302 -15.85 12.35 7.08
CA TRP A 302 -15.12 11.10 7.30
C TRP A 302 -15.70 9.96 6.46
N ILE A 303 -14.82 9.15 5.88
CA ILE A 303 -15.17 7.88 5.26
C ILE A 303 -14.30 6.82 5.94
N LEU A 304 -14.90 5.95 6.72
CA LEU A 304 -14.23 4.80 7.32
C LEU A 304 -14.61 3.55 6.54
N SER A 305 -13.63 2.93 5.87
CA SER A 305 -13.78 1.66 5.18
C SER A 305 -13.50 0.51 6.14
N TYR A 306 -14.39 -0.47 6.18
CA TYR A 306 -14.29 -1.59 7.11
C TYR A 306 -14.94 -2.86 6.56
N ASN A 307 -14.89 -3.96 7.31
CA ASN A 307 -15.41 -5.26 6.91
C ASN A 307 -16.35 -5.81 8.01
N ASP A 308 -17.41 -6.50 7.61
CA ASP A 308 -18.43 -7.06 8.50
C ASP A 308 -17.93 -8.17 9.46
N ARG A 309 -16.69 -8.64 9.28
CA ARG A 309 -16.04 -9.69 10.11
C ARG A 309 -14.87 -9.16 10.92
N SER A 310 -14.72 -7.87 11.01
CA SER A 310 -13.59 -7.20 11.64
C SER A 310 -13.88 -6.84 13.11
N PHE A 311 -12.84 -6.44 13.83
CA PHE A 311 -12.93 -5.99 15.21
C PHE A 311 -12.31 -4.58 15.33
N PRO A 312 -12.99 -3.66 16.03
CA PRO A 312 -14.32 -3.73 16.64
C PRO A 312 -15.44 -4.02 15.65
N ASP A 313 -16.62 -4.45 16.10
CA ASP A 313 -17.78 -4.63 15.22
C ASP A 313 -18.33 -3.28 14.73
N ILE A 314 -19.21 -3.35 13.72
CA ILE A 314 -19.74 -2.16 13.06
C ILE A 314 -20.56 -1.27 14.00
N ASP A 315 -21.33 -1.85 14.91
CA ASP A 315 -22.16 -1.08 15.85
C ASP A 315 -21.27 -0.31 16.84
N THR A 316 -20.23 -0.95 17.34
CA THR A 316 -19.21 -0.32 18.18
C THR A 316 -18.52 0.84 17.44
N LEU A 317 -18.10 0.62 16.18
CA LEU A 317 -17.48 1.66 15.37
C LEU A 317 -18.42 2.82 15.07
N CYS A 318 -19.68 2.53 14.75
CA CYS A 318 -20.71 3.56 14.56
C CYS A 318 -20.93 4.38 15.86
N GLY A 319 -20.89 3.72 17.02
CA GLY A 319 -20.94 4.41 18.31
C GLY A 319 -19.75 5.33 18.55
N MET A 320 -18.53 4.88 18.20
CA MET A 320 -17.31 5.70 18.30
C MET A 320 -17.36 6.92 17.37
N VAL A 321 -17.63 6.72 16.08
CA VAL A 321 -17.77 7.80 15.11
C VAL A 321 -18.92 8.72 15.48
N GLY A 322 -20.02 8.16 16.00
CA GLY A 322 -21.22 8.85 16.43
C GLY A 322 -21.00 9.85 17.58
N LYS A 323 -19.92 9.72 18.37
CA LYS A 323 -19.53 10.75 19.35
C LYS A 323 -19.23 12.09 18.67
N PHE A 324 -18.64 12.06 17.46
CA PHE A 324 -18.12 13.23 16.75
C PHE A 324 -18.96 13.63 15.54
N ARG A 325 -19.63 12.67 14.86
CA ARG A 325 -20.26 12.84 13.54
C ARG A 325 -21.68 12.29 13.53
N LYS A 326 -22.49 12.80 12.59
CA LYS A 326 -23.72 12.12 12.17
C LYS A 326 -23.34 10.97 11.27
N VAL A 327 -23.78 9.74 11.59
CA VAL A 327 -23.34 8.50 10.96
C VAL A 327 -24.34 8.02 9.92
N ARG A 328 -23.82 7.59 8.76
CA ARG A 328 -24.55 6.86 7.72
C ARG A 328 -23.72 5.64 7.32
N ILE A 329 -24.38 4.51 7.06
CA ILE A 329 -23.72 3.25 6.67
C ILE A 329 -24.08 2.93 5.22
N GLU A 330 -23.07 2.60 4.43
CA GLU A 330 -23.22 2.09 3.08
C GLU A 330 -22.56 0.71 2.98
N ARG A 331 -23.16 -0.18 2.17
CA ARG A 331 -22.68 -1.57 2.05
C ARG A 331 -22.57 -1.98 0.60
N ARG A 332 -21.49 -2.71 0.28
CA ARG A 332 -21.30 -3.32 -1.04
C ARG A 332 -20.77 -4.74 -0.90
N LEU A 333 -21.48 -5.70 -1.46
CA LEU A 333 -21.07 -7.10 -1.46
C LEU A 333 -19.76 -7.28 -2.28
N TYR A 334 -18.88 -8.13 -1.78
CA TYR A 334 -17.77 -8.62 -2.57
C TYR A 334 -18.32 -9.53 -3.68
N GLU A 335 -18.14 -9.14 -4.93
CA GLU A 335 -18.38 -10.05 -6.05
C GLU A 335 -17.39 -11.20 -5.95
N ALA A 336 -17.89 -12.44 -6.02
CA ALA A 336 -17.07 -13.64 -5.96
C ALA A 336 -16.01 -13.61 -7.06
N SER A 337 -14.75 -13.40 -6.70
CA SER A 337 -13.66 -13.47 -7.68
C SER A 337 -13.49 -14.90 -8.18
N ARG A 338 -13.54 -15.12 -9.48
CA ARG A 338 -13.22 -16.41 -10.10
C ARG A 338 -11.76 -16.75 -9.75
N GLY A 339 -11.51 -17.56 -8.71
CA GLY A 339 -10.23 -18.21 -8.58
C GLY A 339 -9.45 -18.10 -7.28
N GLY A 340 -10.04 -17.96 -6.11
CA GLY A 340 -9.31 -18.11 -4.84
C GLY A 340 -10.15 -18.69 -3.72
N LYS A 341 -9.65 -19.73 -3.03
CA LYS A 341 -10.24 -20.26 -1.78
C LYS A 341 -10.29 -19.23 -0.63
N GLY A 342 -9.90 -17.99 -0.88
CA GLY A 342 -9.88 -16.90 0.07
C GLY A 342 -10.93 -15.80 -0.16
N SER A 343 -11.75 -15.87 -1.24
CA SER A 343 -12.91 -14.99 -1.33
C SER A 343 -13.96 -15.50 -0.37
N VAL A 344 -14.17 -14.81 0.70
CA VAL A 344 -15.20 -15.10 1.69
C VAL A 344 -16.53 -14.75 1.05
N ALA A 345 -17.14 -15.73 0.37
CA ALA A 345 -18.46 -15.56 -0.22
C ALA A 345 -19.41 -15.02 0.85
N GLY A 346 -20.12 -13.93 0.53
CA GLY A 346 -21.08 -13.30 1.42
C GLY A 346 -20.52 -12.27 2.40
N SER A 347 -19.25 -11.85 2.31
CA SER A 347 -18.76 -10.67 3.05
C SER A 347 -19.03 -9.38 2.28
N SER A 348 -19.15 -8.28 3.03
CA SER A 348 -19.41 -6.94 2.49
C SER A 348 -18.28 -5.98 2.85
N GLU A 349 -17.93 -5.11 1.92
CA GLU A 349 -17.25 -3.87 2.24
C GLU A 349 -18.28 -2.90 2.81
N ILE A 350 -17.94 -2.27 3.93
CA ILE A 350 -18.80 -1.36 4.66
C ILE A 350 -18.12 0.00 4.74
N LEU A 351 -18.85 1.05 4.39
CA LEU A 351 -18.42 2.42 4.64
C LEU A 351 -19.26 3.00 5.77
N ILE A 352 -18.59 3.49 6.79
CA ILE A 352 -19.17 4.34 7.82
C ILE A 352 -18.85 5.78 7.42
N ILE A 353 -19.87 6.53 7.01
CA ILE A 353 -19.74 7.91 6.56
C ILE A 353 -20.14 8.81 7.72
N GLY A 354 -19.23 9.69 8.10
CA GLY A 354 -19.41 10.66 9.18
C GLY A 354 -19.49 12.09 8.63
N GLU A 355 -20.66 12.72 8.79
CA GLU A 355 -20.89 14.12 8.42
C GLU A 355 -20.86 15.00 9.67
N ARG A 356 -20.49 16.27 9.54
CA ARG A 356 -20.53 17.22 10.67
C ARG A 356 -21.92 17.30 11.27
N LYS A 357 -22.00 17.29 12.63
CA LYS A 357 -23.28 17.43 13.34
C LYS A 357 -23.87 18.80 13.17
#